data_a39af0c6c29e22bed5932f194a08b195
#
_entry.id   a39af0c6c29e22bed5932f194a08b195
#
_cell.length_a   1.000
_cell.length_b   1.000
_cell.length_c   1.000
_cell.angle_alpha   90.00
_cell.angle_beta   90.00
_cell.angle_gamma   90.00
#
_symmetry.space_group_name_H-M   'P 1'
#
loop_
_entity.id
_entity.type
_entity.pdbx_description
1 polymer ?
#
loop_
_entity_poly.entity_id
_entity_poly.type
_entity_poly.pdbx_seq_one_letter_code
_entity_poly.pdbx_strand_id
1 'polypeptide(L)'
;MSKEIMNKEAGSIALFGNDLDQGFENVTQEDTSLPYVRILGQLSAEVNEGDGKYISGAKPGMIYNNITNEIFDGKKGIKVISCYYKRDFPEKSDKGDGMATTIAVHQPNSPIIQTGKRVGSKIMLPNGNYLEETGYYYVLMETKAGGMTPALITMKSSQLSVSKKWLAMMKLIKIADGKGGFGRPPMHGVMYNLSSVLQKNDKGSWYGWSVTQDR
;
A
#
# COMPACT_ATOMS: atom_id res chain seq x y z
N MET A 1 24.60 -7.24 -23.56
CA MET A 1 23.79 -6.24 -22.82
C MET A 1 24.00 -6.21 -21.30
N SER A 2 24.34 -7.29 -20.62
CA SER A 2 24.51 -7.28 -19.14
C SER A 2 25.76 -6.56 -18.61
N LYS A 3 26.86 -6.48 -19.36
CA LYS A 3 28.11 -5.84 -18.88
C LYS A 3 28.09 -4.31 -18.89
N GLU A 4 27.33 -3.67 -19.76
CA GLU A 4 27.20 -2.21 -19.82
C GLU A 4 26.35 -1.63 -18.70
N ILE A 5 25.31 -2.36 -18.27
CA ILE A 5 24.43 -1.94 -17.16
C ILE A 5 25.18 -2.02 -15.84
N MET A 6 25.94 -3.08 -15.60
CA MET A 6 26.76 -3.23 -14.38
C MET A 6 27.87 -2.15 -14.29
N ASN A 7 28.45 -1.73 -15.41
CA ASN A 7 29.47 -0.66 -15.39
C ASN A 7 28.89 0.73 -15.10
N LYS A 8 27.63 1.00 -15.41
CA LYS A 8 26.99 2.29 -15.08
C LYS A 8 26.65 2.42 -13.59
N GLU A 9 26.20 1.35 -12.96
CA GLU A 9 25.94 1.33 -11.51
C GLU A 9 27.24 1.34 -10.69
N ALA A 10 28.26 0.60 -11.10
CA ALA A 10 29.58 0.64 -10.47
C ALA A 10 30.23 2.04 -10.58
N GLY A 11 29.99 2.78 -11.67
CA GLY A 11 30.49 4.14 -11.86
C GLY A 11 29.85 5.16 -10.92
N SER A 12 28.56 5.04 -10.61
CA SER A 12 27.86 5.95 -9.68
C SER A 12 28.24 5.69 -8.22
N ILE A 13 28.47 4.46 -7.82
CA ILE A 13 28.94 4.11 -6.47
C ILE A 13 30.38 4.58 -6.26
N ALA A 14 31.24 4.46 -7.28
CA ALA A 14 32.62 4.93 -7.21
C ALA A 14 32.75 6.47 -7.12
N LEU A 15 31.72 7.21 -7.58
CA LEU A 15 31.72 8.69 -7.55
C LEU A 15 31.55 9.25 -6.14
N PHE A 16 30.82 8.56 -5.28
CA PHE A 16 30.52 9.00 -3.91
C PHE A 16 31.41 8.31 -2.86
N GLY A 17 32.06 7.19 -3.19
CA GLY A 17 33.00 6.47 -2.32
C GLY A 17 32.44 6.23 -0.92
N ASN A 18 33.12 6.80 0.09
CA ASN A 18 32.69 6.73 1.50
C ASN A 18 31.64 7.77 1.90
N ASP A 19 31.19 8.62 0.96
CA ASP A 19 30.23 9.71 1.24
C ASP A 19 28.77 9.27 1.07
N LEU A 20 28.53 7.95 0.94
CA LEU A 20 27.19 7.39 0.98
C LEU A 20 26.59 7.69 2.36
N ASP A 21 25.33 8.16 2.37
CA ASP A 21 24.57 8.58 3.57
C ASP A 21 25.09 9.82 4.30
N GLN A 22 26.13 10.52 3.78
CA GLN A 22 26.58 11.76 4.33
C GLN A 22 25.47 12.82 4.28
N GLY A 23 25.26 13.52 5.41
CA GLY A 23 24.19 14.51 5.59
C GLY A 23 22.88 13.92 6.15
N PHE A 24 22.79 12.60 6.30
CA PHE A 24 21.63 11.92 6.91
C PHE A 24 21.87 11.50 8.37
N GLU A 25 23.00 11.88 8.97
CA GLU A 25 23.41 11.43 10.32
C GLU A 25 22.41 11.80 11.42
N ASN A 26 21.66 12.89 11.22
CA ASN A 26 20.66 13.37 12.16
C ASN A 26 19.22 13.11 11.71
N VAL A 27 19.02 12.46 10.55
CA VAL A 27 17.68 12.16 10.03
C VAL A 27 17.14 10.91 10.70
N THR A 28 15.99 11.05 11.37
CA THR A 28 15.28 9.97 12.03
C THR A 28 14.09 9.49 11.20
N GLN A 29 13.44 8.41 11.62
CA GLN A 29 12.20 7.94 10.97
C GLN A 29 11.05 8.97 11.09
N GLU A 30 11.08 9.85 12.09
CA GLU A 30 10.07 10.89 12.31
C GLU A 30 10.22 12.04 11.31
N ASP A 31 11.42 12.25 10.77
CA ASP A 31 11.74 13.28 9.77
C ASP A 31 11.39 12.86 8.35
N THR A 32 11.06 11.58 8.15
CA THR A 32 10.80 11.02 6.82
C THR A 32 9.36 10.50 6.71
N SER A 33 8.77 10.68 5.54
CA SER A 33 7.45 10.11 5.22
C SER A 33 7.60 8.84 4.42
N LEU A 34 6.99 7.76 4.89
CA LEU A 34 6.91 6.53 4.11
C LEU A 34 6.03 6.76 2.86
N PRO A 35 6.50 6.42 1.65
CA PRO A 35 5.68 6.53 0.45
C PRO A 35 4.36 5.80 0.59
N TYR A 36 3.27 6.51 0.35
CA TYR A 36 1.92 5.95 0.35
C TYR A 36 1.49 5.66 -1.08
N VAL A 37 1.18 4.40 -1.36
CA VAL A 37 0.80 3.93 -2.69
C VAL A 37 -0.70 3.62 -2.73
N ARG A 38 -1.40 4.23 -3.68
CA ARG A 38 -2.84 4.09 -3.83
C ARG A 38 -3.29 4.04 -5.29
N ILE A 39 -4.50 3.57 -5.50
CA ILE A 39 -5.15 3.64 -6.81
C ILE A 39 -5.84 4.99 -6.93
N LEU A 40 -5.66 5.65 -8.07
CA LEU A 40 -6.36 6.88 -8.41
C LEU A 40 -7.82 6.59 -8.74
N GLY A 41 -8.73 7.31 -8.09
CA GLY A 41 -10.16 7.30 -8.39
C GLY A 41 -10.53 8.42 -9.37
N GLN A 42 -11.80 8.47 -9.77
CA GLN A 42 -12.33 9.54 -10.64
C GLN A 42 -12.25 10.93 -10.00
N LEU A 43 -12.36 11.01 -8.67
CA LEU A 43 -12.32 12.28 -7.92
C LEU A 43 -10.92 12.56 -7.32
N SER A 44 -9.90 11.81 -7.71
CA SER A 44 -8.54 12.09 -7.24
C SER A 44 -8.03 13.38 -7.86
N ALA A 45 -7.42 14.25 -7.04
CA ALA A 45 -6.88 15.54 -7.47
C ALA A 45 -5.87 15.38 -8.63
N GLU A 46 -5.08 14.29 -8.60
CA GLU A 46 -4.04 14.00 -9.59
C GLU A 46 -4.58 13.73 -11.00
N VAL A 47 -5.87 13.39 -11.15
CA VAL A 47 -6.50 13.14 -12.47
C VAL A 47 -7.33 14.32 -12.97
N ASN A 48 -7.48 15.36 -12.13
CA ASN A 48 -8.30 16.53 -12.46
C ASN A 48 -7.42 17.69 -12.94
N GLU A 49 -7.49 18.04 -14.22
CA GLU A 49 -6.65 19.09 -14.82
C GLU A 49 -6.83 20.48 -14.18
N GLY A 50 -7.94 20.71 -13.49
CA GLY A 50 -8.19 21.95 -12.75
C GLY A 50 -7.60 22.00 -11.34
N ASP A 51 -7.00 20.91 -10.86
CA ASP A 51 -6.46 20.82 -9.50
C ASP A 51 -4.95 21.11 -9.50
N GLY A 52 -4.48 21.81 -8.47
CA GLY A 52 -3.05 22.10 -8.29
C GLY A 52 -2.16 20.86 -8.09
N LYS A 53 -2.75 19.68 -7.86
CA LYS A 53 -2.05 18.39 -7.75
C LYS A 53 -2.15 17.55 -9.02
N TYR A 54 -2.67 18.12 -10.10
CA TYR A 54 -2.78 17.39 -11.36
C TYR A 54 -1.45 16.84 -11.85
N ILE A 55 -1.47 15.59 -12.30
CA ILE A 55 -0.32 14.94 -12.91
C ILE A 55 -0.65 14.62 -14.36
N SER A 56 0.12 15.17 -15.29
CA SER A 56 -0.09 14.94 -16.73
C SER A 56 -0.09 13.45 -17.06
N GLY A 57 -1.14 13.01 -17.75
CA GLY A 57 -1.33 11.60 -18.11
C GLY A 57 -1.90 10.71 -17.01
N ALA A 58 -2.16 11.22 -15.81
CA ALA A 58 -2.84 10.48 -14.76
C ALA A 58 -4.29 10.19 -15.15
N LYS A 59 -4.74 8.96 -14.90
CA LYS A 59 -6.11 8.51 -15.19
C LYS A 59 -6.65 7.68 -14.02
N PRO A 60 -7.98 7.64 -13.82
CA PRO A 60 -8.59 6.73 -12.85
C PRO A 60 -8.15 5.28 -13.12
N GLY A 61 -7.85 4.56 -12.05
CA GLY A 61 -7.34 3.19 -12.11
C GLY A 61 -5.82 3.07 -12.20
N MET A 62 -5.08 4.15 -12.42
CA MET A 62 -3.63 4.14 -12.30
C MET A 62 -3.21 4.05 -10.83
N ILE A 63 -2.02 3.51 -10.59
CA ILE A 63 -1.41 3.41 -9.27
C ILE A 63 -0.47 4.61 -9.10
N TYR A 64 -0.52 5.24 -7.95
CA TYR A 64 0.18 6.50 -7.64
C TYR A 64 0.99 6.38 -6.36
N ASN A 65 2.22 6.86 -6.39
CA ASN A 65 3.10 7.03 -5.24
C ASN A 65 3.17 8.53 -4.87
N ASN A 66 2.77 8.88 -3.65
CA ASN A 66 2.64 10.27 -3.21
C ASN A 66 3.96 11.01 -2.93
N ILE A 67 5.07 10.29 -2.80
CA ILE A 67 6.39 10.90 -2.54
C ILE A 67 7.11 11.17 -3.86
N THR A 68 7.17 10.17 -4.75
CA THR A 68 7.87 10.32 -6.04
C THR A 68 7.01 10.94 -7.13
N ASN A 69 5.71 11.11 -6.89
CA ASN A 69 4.69 11.49 -7.87
C ASN A 69 4.64 10.57 -9.09
N GLU A 70 5.19 9.37 -8.98
CA GLU A 70 5.13 8.38 -10.05
C GLU A 70 3.74 7.79 -10.19
N ILE A 71 3.31 7.63 -11.44
CA ILE A 71 2.10 6.92 -11.80
C ILE A 71 2.46 5.65 -12.58
N PHE A 72 1.78 4.55 -12.27
CA PHE A 72 1.97 3.24 -12.90
C PHE A 72 0.69 2.81 -13.59
N ASP A 73 0.81 2.04 -14.68
CA ASP A 73 -0.34 1.43 -15.33
C ASP A 73 -1.03 0.45 -14.38
N GLY A 74 -2.26 0.76 -13.98
CA GLY A 74 -3.00 -0.05 -13.04
C GLY A 74 -3.30 -1.47 -13.53
N LYS A 75 -3.44 -1.68 -14.84
CA LYS A 75 -3.69 -3.02 -15.41
C LYS A 75 -2.44 -3.89 -15.37
N LYS A 76 -1.27 -3.30 -15.66
CA LYS A 76 0.01 -4.01 -15.52
C LYS A 76 0.34 -4.27 -14.06
N GLY A 77 -0.03 -3.34 -13.17
CA GLY A 77 0.24 -3.43 -11.75
C GLY A 77 1.66 -3.01 -11.38
N ILE A 78 1.99 -3.25 -10.13
CA ILE A 78 3.31 -3.03 -9.52
C ILE A 78 3.76 -4.30 -8.83
N LYS A 79 5.05 -4.59 -8.88
CA LYS A 79 5.63 -5.70 -8.13
C LYS A 79 5.95 -5.24 -6.72
N VAL A 80 5.56 -6.05 -5.76
CA VAL A 80 5.77 -5.78 -4.33
C VAL A 80 6.17 -7.02 -3.57
N ILE A 81 6.97 -6.82 -2.52
CA ILE A 81 7.30 -7.79 -1.49
C ILE A 81 6.69 -7.30 -0.20
N SER A 82 5.77 -8.05 0.40
CA SER A 82 5.19 -7.68 1.69
C SER A 82 6.16 -7.98 2.83
N CYS A 83 6.56 -6.96 3.58
CA CYS A 83 7.49 -7.10 4.69
C CYS A 83 6.78 -7.24 6.04
N TYR A 84 5.69 -6.48 6.22
CA TYR A 84 4.94 -6.48 7.47
C TYR A 84 3.46 -6.14 7.21
N TYR A 85 2.57 -6.71 8.02
CA TYR A 85 1.14 -6.43 8.01
C TYR A 85 0.67 -6.02 9.39
N LYS A 86 -0.10 -4.94 9.45
CA LYS A 86 -0.78 -4.47 10.64
C LYS A 86 -2.26 -4.25 10.34
N ARG A 87 -3.13 -4.51 11.30
CA ARG A 87 -4.56 -4.19 11.22
C ARG A 87 -4.92 -3.27 12.37
N ASP A 88 -5.52 -2.15 12.05
CA ASP A 88 -6.01 -1.19 13.03
C ASP A 88 -7.44 -0.75 12.69
N PHE A 89 -8.02 -0.02 13.62
CA PHE A 89 -9.36 0.54 13.55
C PHE A 89 -9.30 2.05 13.79
N PRO A 90 -8.98 2.87 12.76
CA PRO A 90 -9.09 4.32 12.88
C PRO A 90 -10.52 4.72 13.26
N GLU A 91 -10.65 5.51 14.34
CA GLU A 91 -11.90 6.16 14.74
C GLU A 91 -12.03 7.47 13.97
N LYS A 92 -13.18 7.65 13.35
CA LYS A 92 -13.46 8.82 12.53
C LYS A 92 -14.73 9.51 12.99
N SER A 93 -14.69 10.86 12.97
CA SER A 93 -15.89 11.65 13.16
C SER A 93 -16.78 11.58 11.92
N ASP A 94 -18.08 11.38 12.11
CA ASP A 94 -19.07 11.54 11.05
C ASP A 94 -19.72 12.93 11.22
N LYS A 95 -19.08 13.95 10.66
CA LYS A 95 -19.58 15.34 10.77
C LYS A 95 -20.63 15.68 9.72
N GLY A 96 -21.00 14.72 8.88
CA GLY A 96 -22.00 14.91 7.82
C GLY A 96 -21.56 15.79 6.64
N ASP A 97 -20.38 16.39 6.71
CA ASP A 97 -19.80 17.26 5.67
C ASP A 97 -18.92 16.51 4.66
N GLY A 98 -18.86 15.18 4.75
CA GLY A 98 -18.04 14.33 3.89
C GLY A 98 -16.55 14.30 4.23
N MET A 99 -16.08 15.14 5.16
CA MET A 99 -14.69 15.18 5.62
C MET A 99 -14.54 14.51 6.98
N ALA A 100 -14.42 13.18 6.99
CA ALA A 100 -14.18 12.43 8.22
C ALA A 100 -12.75 12.61 8.70
N THR A 101 -12.57 13.19 9.89
CA THR A 101 -11.28 13.35 10.55
C THR A 101 -10.97 12.12 11.40
N THR A 102 -9.74 11.63 11.36
CA THR A 102 -9.27 10.58 12.27
C THR A 102 -9.02 11.17 13.65
N ILE A 103 -9.72 10.66 14.67
CA ILE A 103 -9.66 11.11 16.07
C ILE A 103 -8.66 10.26 16.85
N ALA A 104 -8.69 8.95 16.64
CA ALA A 104 -7.84 7.98 17.30
C ALA A 104 -7.61 6.75 16.43
N VAL A 105 -6.64 5.93 16.79
CA VAL A 105 -6.38 4.65 16.14
C VAL A 105 -6.38 3.56 17.18
N HIS A 106 -7.29 2.59 17.04
CA HIS A 106 -7.47 1.49 17.97
C HIS A 106 -6.89 0.20 17.43
N GLN A 107 -6.27 -0.58 18.31
CA GLN A 107 -5.76 -1.92 17.99
C GLN A 107 -6.90 -2.95 17.94
N PRO A 108 -6.71 -4.11 17.28
CA PRO A 108 -7.75 -5.14 17.12
C PRO A 108 -8.35 -5.70 18.41
N ASN A 109 -7.63 -5.60 19.52
CA ASN A 109 -8.06 -6.05 20.85
C ASN A 109 -8.68 -4.94 21.72
N SER A 110 -8.84 -3.74 21.17
CA SER A 110 -9.39 -2.60 21.92
C SER A 110 -10.86 -2.86 22.30
N PRO A 111 -11.26 -2.67 23.56
CA PRO A 111 -12.64 -2.88 24.02
C PRO A 111 -13.68 -2.03 23.28
N ILE A 112 -13.30 -0.85 22.79
CA ILE A 112 -14.19 0.06 22.06
C ILE A 112 -14.82 -0.61 20.84
N ILE A 113 -14.13 -1.57 20.21
CA ILE A 113 -14.63 -2.29 19.03
C ILE A 113 -15.90 -3.06 19.35
N GLN A 114 -16.00 -3.56 20.60
CA GLN A 114 -17.15 -4.34 21.06
C GLN A 114 -18.35 -3.45 21.44
N THR A 115 -18.15 -2.17 21.71
CA THR A 115 -19.22 -1.23 22.03
C THR A 115 -19.99 -0.76 20.80
N GLY A 116 -19.41 -0.94 19.61
CA GLY A 116 -19.99 -0.48 18.36
C GLY A 116 -20.87 -1.51 17.66
N LYS A 117 -21.77 -1.03 16.81
CA LYS A 117 -22.61 -1.85 15.93
C LYS A 117 -22.07 -1.83 14.52
N ARG A 118 -21.83 -3.01 13.94
CA ARG A 118 -21.37 -3.10 12.54
C ARG A 118 -22.49 -2.74 11.57
N VAL A 119 -22.20 -1.75 10.71
CA VAL A 119 -23.07 -1.30 9.63
C VAL A 119 -22.22 -1.28 8.34
N GLY A 120 -22.39 -2.29 7.51
CA GLY A 120 -21.54 -2.47 6.32
C GLY A 120 -20.07 -2.66 6.68
N SER A 121 -19.19 -1.80 6.15
CA SER A 121 -17.75 -1.82 6.43
C SER A 121 -17.33 -1.00 7.66
N LYS A 122 -18.27 -0.29 8.29
CA LYS A 122 -18.02 0.58 9.46
C LYS A 122 -18.53 -0.09 10.74
N ILE A 123 -17.95 0.26 11.89
CA ILE A 123 -18.47 -0.06 13.22
C ILE A 123 -18.89 1.28 13.83
N MET A 124 -20.21 1.51 13.92
CA MET A 124 -20.78 2.74 14.47
C MET A 124 -20.69 2.70 15.99
N LEU A 125 -20.12 3.74 16.59
CA LEU A 125 -19.96 3.90 18.03
C LEU A 125 -21.14 4.67 18.64
N PRO A 126 -21.41 4.48 19.95
CA PRO A 126 -22.48 5.20 20.63
C PRO A 126 -22.35 6.74 20.61
N ASN A 127 -21.12 7.24 20.49
CA ASN A 127 -20.82 8.69 20.43
C ASN A 127 -21.03 9.31 19.05
N GLY A 128 -21.56 8.56 18.07
CA GLY A 128 -21.77 9.03 16.69
C GLY A 128 -20.55 8.89 15.76
N ASN A 129 -19.39 8.57 16.31
CA ASN A 129 -18.21 8.24 15.49
C ASN A 129 -18.31 6.84 14.88
N TYR A 130 -17.38 6.50 14.01
CA TYR A 130 -17.27 5.15 13.48
C TYR A 130 -15.82 4.67 13.41
N LEU A 131 -15.63 3.37 13.53
CA LEU A 131 -14.35 2.72 13.30
C LEU A 131 -14.32 2.16 11.87
N GLU A 132 -13.20 2.38 11.19
CA GLU A 132 -12.94 1.85 9.84
C GLU A 132 -11.83 0.80 9.92
N GLU A 133 -12.20 -0.49 9.82
CA GLU A 133 -11.20 -1.57 9.78
C GLU A 133 -10.25 -1.35 8.60
N THR A 134 -8.95 -1.27 8.87
CA THR A 134 -7.92 -0.98 7.87
C THR A 134 -6.74 -1.93 8.02
N GLY A 135 -6.37 -2.60 6.92
CA GLY A 135 -5.14 -3.36 6.80
C GLY A 135 -4.03 -2.49 6.22
N TYR A 136 -2.88 -2.47 6.87
CA TYR A 136 -1.68 -1.75 6.48
C TYR A 136 -0.62 -2.75 6.06
N TYR A 137 -0.16 -2.64 4.82
CA TYR A 137 0.92 -3.44 4.26
C TYR A 137 2.14 -2.57 4.06
N TYR A 138 3.19 -2.86 4.83
CA TYR A 138 4.51 -2.29 4.61
C TYR A 138 5.21 -3.18 3.59
N VAL A 139 5.54 -2.62 2.45
CA VAL A 139 6.05 -3.36 1.30
C VAL A 139 7.34 -2.76 0.79
N LEU A 140 8.14 -3.56 0.10
CA LEU A 140 9.12 -3.09 -0.88
C LEU A 140 8.43 -3.11 -2.24
N MET A 141 8.44 -1.99 -2.94
CA MET A 141 7.80 -1.79 -4.25
C MET A 141 8.87 -1.57 -5.32
N GLU A 142 8.73 -2.23 -6.47
CA GLU A 142 9.60 -1.99 -7.61
C GLU A 142 9.35 -0.58 -8.18
N THR A 143 10.44 0.17 -8.38
CA THR A 143 10.42 1.50 -9.00
C THR A 143 10.56 1.40 -10.50
N LYS A 144 10.22 2.46 -11.24
CA LYS A 144 10.46 2.53 -12.69
C LYS A 144 11.93 2.42 -13.08
N ALA A 145 12.83 2.79 -12.17
CA ALA A 145 14.27 2.67 -12.36
C ALA A 145 14.82 1.25 -12.12
N GLY A 146 13.98 0.30 -11.68
CA GLY A 146 14.35 -1.11 -11.45
C GLY A 146 14.85 -1.41 -10.04
N GLY A 147 14.87 -0.45 -9.11
CA GLY A 147 15.17 -0.68 -7.71
C GLY A 147 13.92 -1.00 -6.89
N MET A 148 14.13 -1.33 -5.60
CA MET A 148 13.06 -1.54 -4.64
C MET A 148 13.04 -0.40 -3.63
N THR A 149 11.86 0.14 -3.31
CA THR A 149 11.68 1.21 -2.33
C THR A 149 10.61 0.83 -1.30
N PRO A 150 10.78 1.20 -0.03
CA PRO A 150 9.73 1.04 0.97
C PRO A 150 8.47 1.81 0.58
N ALA A 151 7.31 1.21 0.82
CA ALA A 151 6.03 1.85 0.60
C ALA A 151 4.95 1.31 1.55
N LEU A 152 3.89 2.10 1.74
CA LEU A 152 2.71 1.73 2.51
C LEU A 152 1.51 1.60 1.57
N ILE A 153 0.83 0.46 1.65
CA ILE A 153 -0.45 0.21 0.98
C ILE A 153 -1.51 -0.05 2.03
N THR A 154 -2.64 0.64 1.96
CA THR A 154 -3.77 0.38 2.85
C THR A 154 -4.93 -0.27 2.11
N MET A 155 -5.58 -1.21 2.78
CA MET A 155 -6.78 -1.89 2.30
C MET A 155 -7.88 -1.77 3.35
N LYS A 156 -8.99 -1.12 2.98
CA LYS A 156 -10.12 -0.85 3.85
C LYS A 156 -11.43 -1.03 3.10
N SER A 157 -12.56 -1.04 3.80
CA SER A 157 -13.89 -1.14 3.20
C SER A 157 -14.00 -2.35 2.25
N SER A 158 -14.36 -2.15 0.99
CA SER A 158 -14.46 -3.22 -0.02
C SER A 158 -13.13 -3.95 -0.27
N GLN A 159 -11.99 -3.33 0.03
CA GLN A 159 -10.67 -3.93 -0.16
C GLN A 159 -10.26 -4.91 0.96
N LEU A 160 -11.00 -4.97 2.07
CA LEU A 160 -10.72 -5.94 3.14
C LEU A 160 -10.82 -7.39 2.67
N SER A 161 -11.69 -7.69 1.71
CA SER A 161 -11.79 -9.02 1.10
C SER A 161 -10.52 -9.38 0.35
N VAL A 162 -9.95 -8.43 -0.39
CA VAL A 162 -8.66 -8.59 -1.11
C VAL A 162 -7.52 -8.76 -0.11
N SER A 163 -7.49 -7.94 0.96
CA SER A 163 -6.53 -8.07 2.06
C SER A 163 -6.54 -9.48 2.67
N LYS A 164 -7.72 -9.99 3.02
CA LYS A 164 -7.87 -11.34 3.57
C LYS A 164 -7.41 -12.42 2.59
N LYS A 165 -7.75 -12.28 1.30
CA LYS A 165 -7.30 -13.20 0.26
C LYS A 165 -5.78 -13.19 0.12
N TRP A 166 -5.14 -12.00 0.12
CA TRP A 166 -3.69 -11.88 0.03
C TRP A 166 -2.98 -12.55 1.21
N LEU A 167 -3.44 -12.29 2.44
CA LEU A 167 -2.92 -12.96 3.64
C LEU A 167 -3.11 -14.48 3.59
N ALA A 168 -4.25 -14.95 3.07
CA ALA A 168 -4.49 -16.38 2.88
C ALA A 168 -3.53 -16.99 1.85
N MET A 169 -3.29 -16.30 0.73
CA MET A 169 -2.29 -16.73 -0.27
C MET A 169 -0.91 -16.89 0.37
N MET A 170 -0.44 -15.89 1.15
CA MET A 170 0.84 -15.96 1.86
C MET A 170 0.91 -17.16 2.82
N LYS A 171 -0.19 -17.45 3.54
CA LYS A 171 -0.26 -18.57 4.49
C LYS A 171 -0.24 -19.94 3.83
N LEU A 172 -0.75 -20.04 2.60
CA LEU A 172 -0.87 -21.32 1.88
C LEU A 172 0.40 -21.71 1.12
N ILE A 173 1.32 -20.76 0.89
CA ILE A 173 2.59 -21.05 0.23
C ILE A 173 3.43 -21.97 1.12
N LYS A 174 3.93 -23.04 0.52
CA LYS A 174 4.89 -23.97 1.14
C LYS A 174 6.13 -24.07 0.25
N ILE A 175 7.28 -24.04 0.87
CA ILE A 175 8.59 -24.25 0.23
C ILE A 175 9.29 -25.41 0.92
N ALA A 176 10.16 -26.12 0.21
CA ALA A 176 11.01 -27.14 0.80
C ALA A 176 11.93 -26.50 1.85
N ASP A 177 12.04 -27.12 3.03
CA ASP A 177 12.84 -26.61 4.15
C ASP A 177 14.32 -27.06 4.10
N GLY A 178 14.71 -27.78 3.05
CA GLY A 178 16.04 -28.33 2.89
C GLY A 178 16.36 -29.52 3.81
N LYS A 179 15.42 -29.91 4.67
CA LYS A 179 15.56 -31.06 5.61
C LYS A 179 14.60 -32.20 5.28
N GLY A 180 14.00 -32.18 4.08
CA GLY A 180 13.02 -33.16 3.61
C GLY A 180 11.58 -32.86 3.97
N GLY A 181 11.30 -31.70 4.58
CA GLY A 181 9.97 -31.20 4.90
C GLY A 181 9.57 -29.96 4.09
N PHE A 182 8.42 -29.40 4.45
CA PHE A 182 7.91 -28.16 3.87
C PHE A 182 7.61 -27.15 4.97
N GLY A 183 8.11 -25.93 4.79
CA GLY A 183 7.85 -24.79 5.66
C GLY A 183 7.10 -23.66 4.94
N ARG A 184 6.61 -22.69 5.70
CA ARG A 184 6.10 -21.44 5.15
C ARG A 184 7.26 -20.47 4.98
N PRO A 185 7.41 -19.81 3.81
CA PRO A 185 8.37 -18.73 3.67
C PRO A 185 7.99 -17.55 4.59
N PRO A 186 8.95 -16.72 5.00
CA PRO A 186 8.65 -15.46 5.65
C PRO A 186 7.82 -14.57 4.71
N MET A 187 7.11 -13.58 5.26
CA MET A 187 6.22 -12.72 4.48
C MET A 187 6.96 -12.01 3.33
N HIS A 188 8.22 -11.65 3.55
CA HIS A 188 9.10 -11.02 2.56
C HIS A 188 9.79 -12.00 1.58
N GLY A 189 9.49 -13.29 1.68
CA GLY A 189 10.08 -14.32 0.81
C GLY A 189 9.39 -14.52 -0.52
N VAL A 190 8.33 -13.75 -0.83
CA VAL A 190 7.52 -13.93 -2.04
C VAL A 190 7.15 -12.58 -2.63
N MET A 191 7.30 -12.48 -3.94
CA MET A 191 6.90 -11.32 -4.71
C MET A 191 5.46 -11.47 -5.23
N TYR A 192 4.73 -10.37 -5.23
CA TYR A 192 3.35 -10.29 -5.70
C TYR A 192 3.20 -9.17 -6.72
N ASN A 193 2.28 -9.34 -7.65
CA ASN A 193 1.84 -8.26 -8.53
C ASN A 193 0.51 -7.71 -8.02
N LEU A 194 0.47 -6.42 -7.70
CA LEU A 194 -0.71 -5.68 -7.33
C LEU A 194 -1.18 -4.86 -8.51
N SER A 195 -2.34 -5.20 -9.06
CA SER A 195 -2.97 -4.49 -10.15
C SER A 195 -4.27 -3.81 -9.71
N SER A 196 -4.75 -2.91 -10.53
CA SER A 196 -6.01 -2.20 -10.33
C SER A 196 -7.09 -2.80 -11.23
N VAL A 197 -8.25 -3.08 -10.66
CA VAL A 197 -9.43 -3.59 -11.38
C VAL A 197 -10.64 -2.72 -11.12
N LEU A 198 -11.43 -2.46 -12.16
CA LEU A 198 -12.69 -1.76 -12.03
C LEU A 198 -13.71 -2.68 -11.34
N GLN A 199 -14.29 -2.19 -10.26
CA GLN A 199 -15.36 -2.84 -9.51
C GLN A 199 -16.65 -2.02 -9.68
N LYS A 200 -17.79 -2.69 -9.67
CA LYS A 200 -19.11 -2.07 -9.84
C LYS A 200 -20.14 -2.71 -8.92
N ASN A 201 -21.01 -1.89 -8.36
CA ASN A 201 -22.24 -2.34 -7.69
C ASN A 201 -23.36 -1.32 -7.95
N ASP A 202 -24.51 -1.49 -7.31
CA ASP A 202 -25.68 -0.59 -7.46
C ASP A 202 -25.43 0.85 -7.03
N LYS A 203 -24.38 1.12 -6.23
CA LYS A 203 -23.99 2.45 -5.75
C LYS A 203 -22.98 3.17 -6.64
N GLY A 204 -22.42 2.48 -7.66
CA GLY A 204 -21.45 3.06 -8.57
C GLY A 204 -20.28 2.14 -8.91
N SER A 205 -19.24 2.74 -9.49
CA SER A 205 -18.02 2.04 -9.88
C SER A 205 -16.79 2.68 -9.24
N TRP A 206 -15.81 1.86 -8.90
CA TRP A 206 -14.54 2.30 -8.33
C TRP A 206 -13.43 1.34 -8.73
N TYR A 207 -12.20 1.77 -8.61
CA TYR A 207 -11.05 0.91 -8.81
C TYR A 207 -10.57 0.32 -7.47
N GLY A 208 -10.28 -0.97 -7.47
CA GLY A 208 -9.78 -1.69 -6.31
C GLY A 208 -8.58 -2.56 -6.64
N TRP A 209 -7.84 -2.95 -5.61
CA TRP A 209 -6.70 -3.84 -5.74
C TRP A 209 -7.10 -5.25 -6.18
N SER A 210 -6.27 -5.83 -7.01
CA SER A 210 -6.21 -7.27 -7.29
C SER A 210 -4.78 -7.75 -7.04
N VAL A 211 -4.64 -8.90 -6.41
CA VAL A 211 -3.34 -9.44 -6.01
C VAL A 211 -3.14 -10.81 -6.65
N THR A 212 -2.00 -10.99 -7.30
CA THR A 212 -1.53 -12.28 -7.82
C THR A 212 -0.10 -12.53 -7.37
N GLN A 213 0.26 -13.80 -7.20
CA GLN A 213 1.65 -14.16 -6.96
C GLN A 213 2.44 -13.95 -8.25
N ASP A 214 3.56 -13.24 -8.17
CA ASP A 214 4.52 -13.13 -9.26
C ASP A 214 5.33 -14.44 -9.30
N ARG A 215 5.38 -15.10 -10.48
CA ARG A 215 6.05 -16.41 -10.67
C ARG A 215 7.36 -16.23 -11.39
#